data_7a4b2064338579c78e4ac48ca6b6c914
#
_entry.id   7a4b2064338579c78e4ac48ca6b6c914
#
_cell.length_a   1.000
_cell.length_b   1.000
_cell.length_c   1.000
_cell.angle_alpha   90.00
_cell.angle_beta   90.00
_cell.angle_gamma   90.00
#
_symmetry.space_group_name_H-M   'P 1'
#
loop_
_entity.id
_entity.type
_entity.pdbx_description
1 polymer ?
#
loop_
_entity_poly.entity_id
_entity_poly.type
_entity_poly.pdbx_seq_one_letter_code
_entity_poly.pdbx_strand_id
1 'polypeptide(L)'
;MRYIIVIFIAIMLGGCASKKLDYEIKDVEFYTPQWHKDFNQTTLNELIDLALKNNEDIGVAVLNLEVAMLNAGIASDGYIPSMSGEIGANSSRDIGKSDEFSSKFNSKFSLSYELDIFGKIYDNYKSKEWIMHSSRLTLDNLRLTIISQVANSYFNILYLNDSLRSLRENLDNAKMLDDIVKVKFENGKEELLSIKQSSQNILKIQNQIHSTQRLLESNYESLKNLTRSDKRFDELSLDGVEFIGISQFDVGELSNRPDINEAVAKLNSSFYEYRLSQKELLPSLSLGANLSDSDKEFKNSFDFNQLGGVVSFSLPFLDYFKLKKHIKISELEFNKLKFSYEKTLKNAINESLKYLLFYQTDKATYDNLAIMASDQAKIVAIYKSKYNEGSAELKDLLEAQNNLISAQISLLNQKFELLNDELSYYKAIAK
;
A
#
# COMPACT_ATOMS: atom_id res chain seq x y z
N MET A 1 -55.14 1.54 31.08
CA MET A 1 -54.22 1.14 30.00
C MET A 1 -53.92 2.28 29.01
N ARG A 2 -54.89 2.98 28.44
CA ARG A 2 -54.61 4.04 27.46
C ARG A 2 -53.67 5.15 27.97
N TYR A 3 -53.76 5.61 29.19
CA TYR A 3 -52.89 6.65 29.79
C TYR A 3 -51.49 6.17 30.11
N ILE A 4 -51.28 4.89 30.41
CA ILE A 4 -49.97 4.29 30.67
C ILE A 4 -49.15 4.24 29.37
N ILE A 5 -49.78 3.92 28.25
CA ILE A 5 -49.13 3.90 26.92
C ILE A 5 -48.74 5.32 26.48
N VAL A 6 -49.56 6.33 26.72
CA VAL A 6 -49.26 7.71 26.39
C VAL A 6 -48.09 8.26 27.25
N ILE A 7 -48.05 7.96 28.55
CA ILE A 7 -46.94 8.32 29.45
C ILE A 7 -45.68 7.62 29.05
N PHE A 8 -45.72 6.32 28.65
CA PHE A 8 -44.57 5.60 28.16
C PHE A 8 -44.02 6.16 26.85
N ILE A 9 -44.89 6.56 25.93
CA ILE A 9 -44.50 7.23 24.66
C ILE A 9 -43.91 8.61 24.93
N ALA A 10 -44.43 9.38 25.88
CA ALA A 10 -43.91 10.69 26.25
C ALA A 10 -42.56 10.62 26.95
N ILE A 11 -42.31 9.61 27.77
CA ILE A 11 -40.99 9.38 28.40
C ILE A 11 -39.95 8.93 27.36
N MET A 12 -40.39 8.21 26.31
CA MET A 12 -39.53 7.77 25.20
C MET A 12 -39.11 8.93 24.29
N LEU A 13 -39.93 9.96 24.10
CA LEU A 13 -39.60 11.13 23.29
C LEU A 13 -38.70 12.15 24.01
N GLY A 14 -38.57 12.07 25.35
CA GLY A 14 -37.78 13.00 26.15
C GLY A 14 -36.40 12.51 26.56
N GLY A 15 -36.03 11.23 26.29
CA GLY A 15 -34.95 10.54 26.99
C GLY A 15 -33.64 10.28 26.23
N CYS A 16 -33.56 10.50 24.95
CA CYS A 16 -32.34 10.21 24.16
C CYS A 16 -31.67 11.47 23.61
N ALA A 17 -31.13 12.31 24.51
CA ALA A 17 -30.08 13.22 24.11
C ALA A 17 -28.76 12.42 23.93
N SER A 18 -28.68 11.61 22.85
CA SER A 18 -27.41 11.04 22.45
C SER A 18 -26.48 12.17 22.05
N LYS A 19 -25.26 12.17 22.58
CA LYS A 19 -24.24 13.14 22.20
C LYS A 19 -24.04 13.07 20.69
N LYS A 20 -24.42 14.13 19.98
CA LYS A 20 -24.21 14.22 18.54
C LYS A 20 -22.71 14.44 18.33
N LEU A 21 -22.06 13.60 17.54
CA LEU A 21 -20.69 13.86 17.13
C LEU A 21 -20.71 15.10 16.21
N ASP A 22 -19.84 16.06 16.53
CA ASP A 22 -19.57 17.21 15.68
C ASP A 22 -18.58 16.76 14.59
N TYR A 23 -19.15 16.24 13.50
CA TYR A 23 -18.39 15.75 12.35
C TYR A 23 -19.18 15.97 11.07
N GLU A 24 -18.52 16.56 10.11
CA GLU A 24 -19.02 16.75 8.75
C GLU A 24 -18.35 15.72 7.83
N ILE A 25 -19.16 15.06 6.98
CA ILE A 25 -18.67 14.12 6.00
C ILE A 25 -17.76 14.84 5.03
N LYS A 26 -16.55 14.31 4.84
CA LYS A 26 -15.56 14.85 3.90
C LYS A 26 -15.54 13.99 2.63
N ASP A 27 -15.44 14.64 1.50
CA ASP A 27 -15.19 13.96 0.23
C ASP A 27 -13.77 13.40 0.19
N VAL A 28 -13.56 12.39 -0.65
CA VAL A 28 -12.27 11.77 -0.91
C VAL A 28 -11.92 11.93 -2.38
N GLU A 29 -10.64 12.14 -2.66
CA GLU A 29 -10.13 12.23 -4.01
C GLU A 29 -9.49 10.90 -4.43
N PHE A 30 -9.66 10.55 -5.72
CA PHE A 30 -9.06 9.38 -6.35
C PHE A 30 -8.08 9.86 -7.40
N TYR A 31 -6.81 9.59 -7.19
CA TYR A 31 -5.73 10.05 -8.04
C TYR A 31 -4.86 8.90 -8.53
N THR A 32 -4.47 8.93 -9.80
CA THR A 32 -3.52 7.97 -10.37
C THR A 32 -2.19 8.68 -10.63
N PRO A 33 -1.14 8.41 -9.86
CA PRO A 33 0.14 9.08 -10.01
C PRO A 33 0.79 8.73 -11.36
N GLN A 34 1.39 9.73 -12.02
CA GLN A 34 2.09 9.57 -13.30
C GLN A 34 3.50 10.18 -13.30
N TRP A 35 3.99 10.66 -12.16
CA TRP A 35 5.28 11.33 -12.02
C TRP A 35 6.48 10.52 -12.56
N HIS A 36 6.39 9.18 -12.58
CA HIS A 36 7.42 8.31 -13.12
C HIS A 36 7.70 8.57 -14.61
N LYS A 37 6.73 9.10 -15.35
CA LYS A 37 6.87 9.45 -16.76
C LYS A 37 7.75 10.69 -16.96
N ASP A 38 7.85 11.56 -15.95
CA ASP A 38 8.64 12.79 -16.01
C ASP A 38 10.16 12.49 -16.09
N PHE A 39 10.60 11.29 -15.68
CA PHE A 39 11.99 10.82 -15.88
C PHE A 39 12.33 10.47 -17.34
N ASN A 40 11.36 10.43 -18.25
CA ASN A 40 11.54 10.14 -19.67
C ASN A 40 12.28 8.82 -19.97
N GLN A 41 12.11 7.80 -19.11
CA GLN A 41 12.76 6.50 -19.21
C GLN A 41 11.77 5.45 -19.75
N THR A 42 11.88 5.10 -21.04
CA THR A 42 10.97 4.14 -21.69
C THR A 42 10.99 2.77 -21.00
N THR A 43 12.19 2.24 -20.67
CA THR A 43 12.33 0.96 -19.99
C THR A 43 11.69 0.98 -18.60
N LEU A 44 11.84 2.08 -17.85
CA LEU A 44 11.18 2.24 -16.55
C LEU A 44 9.66 2.17 -16.69
N ASN A 45 9.08 2.91 -17.65
CA ASN A 45 7.64 2.92 -17.88
C ASN A 45 7.11 1.53 -18.24
N GLU A 46 7.80 0.79 -19.12
CA GLU A 46 7.44 -0.59 -19.46
C GLU A 46 7.47 -1.53 -18.23
N LEU A 47 8.48 -1.40 -17.38
CA LEU A 47 8.60 -2.20 -16.15
C LEU A 47 7.49 -1.87 -15.14
N ILE A 48 7.12 -0.60 -15.00
CA ILE A 48 6.00 -0.18 -14.16
C ILE A 48 4.68 -0.75 -14.70
N ASP A 49 4.43 -0.68 -16.01
CA ASP A 49 3.22 -1.24 -16.61
C ASP A 49 3.14 -2.76 -16.39
N LEU A 50 4.26 -3.47 -16.51
CA LEU A 50 4.34 -4.90 -16.21
C LEU A 50 4.04 -5.20 -14.74
N ALA A 51 4.60 -4.42 -13.82
CA ALA A 51 4.37 -4.58 -12.39
C ALA A 51 2.89 -4.33 -12.02
N LEU A 52 2.31 -3.23 -12.52
CA LEU A 52 0.90 -2.89 -12.27
C LEU A 52 -0.07 -3.95 -12.81
N LYS A 53 0.33 -4.67 -13.86
CA LYS A 53 -0.48 -5.73 -14.49
C LYS A 53 -0.31 -7.10 -13.82
N ASN A 54 0.90 -7.45 -13.39
CA ASN A 54 1.25 -8.82 -13.04
C ASN A 54 1.51 -9.04 -11.55
N ASN A 55 1.59 -7.99 -10.74
CA ASN A 55 1.91 -8.10 -9.31
C ASN A 55 0.76 -8.71 -8.52
N GLU A 56 1.03 -9.75 -7.75
CA GLU A 56 0.03 -10.51 -6.98
C GLU A 56 -0.60 -9.69 -5.85
N ASP A 57 0.16 -8.80 -5.20
CA ASP A 57 -0.39 -7.96 -4.13
C ASP A 57 -1.45 -7.01 -4.68
N ILE A 58 -1.24 -6.48 -5.91
CA ILE A 58 -2.25 -5.71 -6.64
C ILE A 58 -3.47 -6.58 -6.95
N GLY A 59 -3.25 -7.84 -7.40
CA GLY A 59 -4.33 -8.79 -7.63
C GLY A 59 -5.18 -9.04 -6.38
N VAL A 60 -4.54 -9.26 -5.24
CA VAL A 60 -5.22 -9.40 -3.94
C VAL A 60 -5.99 -8.15 -3.56
N ALA A 61 -5.41 -6.95 -3.75
CA ALA A 61 -6.07 -5.69 -3.43
C ALA A 61 -7.30 -5.42 -4.32
N VAL A 62 -7.25 -5.81 -5.61
CA VAL A 62 -8.41 -5.75 -6.52
C VAL A 62 -9.53 -6.66 -6.03
N LEU A 63 -9.23 -7.89 -5.63
CA LEU A 63 -10.24 -8.81 -5.08
C LEU A 63 -10.82 -8.30 -3.76
N ASN A 64 -10.02 -7.68 -2.89
CA ASN A 64 -10.51 -7.05 -1.66
C ASN A 64 -11.46 -5.88 -1.95
N LEU A 65 -11.18 -5.09 -2.99
CA LEU A 65 -12.10 -4.05 -3.46
C LEU A 65 -13.42 -4.67 -3.96
N GLU A 66 -13.36 -5.75 -4.74
CA GLU A 66 -14.56 -6.45 -5.22
C GLU A 66 -15.41 -7.00 -4.05
N VAL A 67 -14.77 -7.60 -3.05
CA VAL A 67 -15.44 -8.03 -1.81
C VAL A 67 -16.12 -6.84 -1.11
N ALA A 68 -15.46 -5.69 -1.02
CA ALA A 68 -16.05 -4.50 -0.42
C ALA A 68 -17.24 -3.96 -1.23
N MET A 69 -17.17 -4.00 -2.58
CA MET A 69 -18.29 -3.64 -3.48
C MET A 69 -19.49 -4.56 -3.27
N LEU A 70 -19.27 -5.87 -3.19
CA LEU A 70 -20.33 -6.85 -2.92
C LEU A 70 -20.96 -6.63 -1.54
N ASN A 71 -20.18 -6.35 -0.51
CA ASN A 71 -20.68 -6.04 0.83
C ASN A 71 -21.53 -4.74 0.86
N ALA A 72 -21.14 -3.73 0.08
CA ALA A 72 -21.95 -2.53 -0.09
C ALA A 72 -23.27 -2.85 -0.84
N GLY A 73 -23.22 -3.72 -1.86
CA GLY A 73 -24.39 -4.27 -2.54
C GLY A 73 -25.34 -5.00 -1.58
N ILE A 74 -24.82 -5.94 -0.79
CA ILE A 74 -25.61 -6.66 0.24
C ILE A 74 -26.26 -5.67 1.22
N ALA A 75 -25.56 -4.62 1.63
CA ALA A 75 -26.16 -3.60 2.50
C ALA A 75 -27.27 -2.79 1.81
N SER A 76 -27.17 -2.56 0.49
CA SER A 76 -28.22 -1.93 -0.30
C SER A 76 -29.44 -2.83 -0.52
N ASP A 77 -29.26 -4.16 -0.47
CA ASP A 77 -30.37 -5.12 -0.58
C ASP A 77 -31.34 -5.00 0.59
N GLY A 78 -30.94 -4.34 1.68
CA GLY A 78 -31.87 -3.97 2.76
C GLY A 78 -33.05 -3.08 2.31
N TYR A 79 -32.94 -2.40 1.15
CA TYR A 79 -34.02 -1.61 0.56
C TYR A 79 -35.06 -2.42 -0.23
N ILE A 80 -34.79 -3.70 -0.47
CA ILE A 80 -35.71 -4.59 -1.18
C ILE A 80 -36.24 -5.67 -0.25
N PRO A 81 -37.46 -6.19 -0.50
CA PRO A 81 -38.00 -7.29 0.28
C PRO A 81 -37.14 -8.55 0.20
N SER A 82 -36.89 -9.20 1.32
CA SER A 82 -36.24 -10.50 1.39
C SER A 82 -37.25 -11.62 1.17
N MET A 83 -36.84 -12.67 0.47
CA MET A 83 -37.64 -13.86 0.21
C MET A 83 -36.95 -15.08 0.84
N SER A 84 -37.71 -15.95 1.45
CA SER A 84 -37.23 -17.22 1.98
C SER A 84 -38.23 -18.34 1.73
N GLY A 85 -37.69 -19.55 1.45
CA GLY A 85 -38.48 -20.79 1.35
C GLY A 85 -38.01 -21.81 2.38
N GLU A 86 -38.94 -22.46 3.03
CA GLU A 86 -38.68 -23.50 4.03
C GLU A 86 -39.52 -24.74 3.74
N ILE A 87 -38.90 -25.91 3.75
CA ILE A 87 -39.56 -27.18 3.67
C ILE A 87 -39.08 -27.97 4.88
N GLY A 88 -40.04 -28.48 5.68
CA GLY A 88 -39.77 -29.22 6.90
C GLY A 88 -40.61 -30.47 7.03
N ALA A 89 -40.11 -31.42 7.81
CA ALA A 89 -40.87 -32.59 8.26
C ALA A 89 -40.77 -32.65 9.78
N ASN A 90 -41.88 -32.68 10.44
CA ASN A 90 -41.99 -32.81 11.90
C ASN A 90 -42.66 -34.13 12.24
N SER A 91 -42.06 -34.92 13.11
CA SER A 91 -42.67 -36.08 13.68
C SER A 91 -42.73 -35.92 15.20
N SER A 92 -43.92 -36.00 15.77
CA SER A 92 -44.13 -35.81 17.20
C SER A 92 -45.10 -36.89 17.75
N ARG A 93 -44.91 -37.26 19.01
CA ARG A 93 -45.82 -38.15 19.76
C ARG A 93 -46.18 -37.48 21.09
N ASP A 94 -47.44 -37.49 21.41
CA ASP A 94 -47.89 -37.05 22.71
C ASP A 94 -47.76 -38.22 23.72
N ILE A 95 -46.76 -38.17 24.58
CA ILE A 95 -46.37 -39.24 25.51
C ILE A 95 -47.49 -39.57 26.50
N GLY A 96 -48.42 -38.63 26.70
CA GLY A 96 -49.58 -38.84 27.64
C GLY A 96 -50.87 -39.33 27.00
N LYS A 97 -50.97 -39.37 25.66
CA LYS A 97 -52.22 -39.59 24.93
C LYS A 97 -52.19 -40.61 23.80
N SER A 98 -51.01 -40.85 23.18
CA SER A 98 -50.91 -41.76 22.04
C SER A 98 -49.55 -42.41 21.98
N ASP A 99 -49.50 -43.68 21.57
CA ASP A 99 -48.29 -44.44 21.30
C ASP A 99 -47.81 -44.23 19.82
N GLU A 100 -48.62 -43.58 18.99
CA GLU A 100 -48.32 -43.36 17.57
C GLU A 100 -47.63 -42.02 17.32
N PHE A 101 -46.65 -42.01 16.41
CA PHE A 101 -46.05 -40.79 15.90
C PHE A 101 -46.94 -40.15 14.82
N SER A 102 -47.22 -38.87 14.97
CA SER A 102 -47.85 -38.05 13.94
C SER A 102 -46.79 -37.31 13.18
N SER A 103 -46.64 -37.61 11.89
CA SER A 103 -45.73 -36.89 10.99
C SER A 103 -46.52 -35.85 10.20
N LYS A 104 -45.92 -34.65 10.04
CA LYS A 104 -46.42 -33.56 9.19
C LYS A 104 -45.31 -33.02 8.34
N PHE A 105 -45.61 -32.81 7.10
CA PHE A 105 -44.76 -32.07 6.16
C PHE A 105 -45.30 -30.65 6.05
N ASN A 106 -44.38 -29.67 6.09
CA ASN A 106 -44.73 -28.27 5.99
C ASN A 106 -43.85 -27.60 4.91
N SER A 107 -44.48 -26.75 4.11
CA SER A 107 -43.83 -25.85 3.21
C SER A 107 -44.26 -24.41 3.52
N LYS A 108 -43.31 -23.50 3.44
CA LYS A 108 -43.55 -22.08 3.71
C LYS A 108 -42.69 -21.25 2.76
N PHE A 109 -43.32 -20.31 2.06
CA PHE A 109 -42.67 -19.24 1.33
C PHE A 109 -42.98 -17.92 2.02
N SER A 110 -41.95 -17.12 2.33
CA SER A 110 -42.11 -15.88 3.08
C SER A 110 -41.46 -14.72 2.34
N LEU A 111 -42.15 -13.57 2.33
CA LEU A 111 -41.67 -12.27 1.93
C LEU A 111 -41.59 -11.41 3.19
N SER A 112 -40.49 -10.70 3.40
CA SER A 112 -40.32 -9.78 4.52
C SER A 112 -39.63 -8.49 4.06
N TYR A 113 -40.11 -7.35 4.51
CA TYR A 113 -39.57 -6.03 4.21
C TYR A 113 -39.54 -5.16 5.46
N GLU A 114 -38.35 -4.71 5.86
CA GLU A 114 -38.17 -3.73 6.95
C GLU A 114 -38.27 -2.31 6.39
N LEU A 115 -39.17 -1.52 6.94
CA LEU A 115 -39.32 -0.10 6.55
C LEU A 115 -38.22 0.73 7.21
N ASP A 116 -37.43 1.43 6.42
CA ASP A 116 -36.32 2.27 6.92
C ASP A 116 -36.79 3.64 7.44
N ILE A 117 -37.72 3.64 8.39
CA ILE A 117 -38.36 4.84 8.95
C ILE A 117 -37.33 5.79 9.57
N PHE A 118 -36.30 5.23 10.19
CA PHE A 118 -35.27 6.00 10.91
C PHE A 118 -33.94 6.08 10.16
N GLY A 119 -33.86 5.54 8.96
CA GLY A 119 -32.65 5.55 8.13
C GLY A 119 -31.54 4.63 8.69
N LYS A 120 -31.90 3.52 9.32
CA LYS A 120 -30.96 2.48 9.81
C LYS A 120 -30.32 1.74 8.63
N ILE A 121 -31.14 1.34 7.63
CA ILE A 121 -30.64 0.70 6.40
C ILE A 121 -29.76 1.67 5.62
N TYR A 122 -30.16 2.94 5.55
CA TYR A 122 -29.36 4.01 4.93
C TYR A 122 -27.97 4.14 5.58
N ASP A 123 -27.88 4.23 6.91
CA ASP A 123 -26.59 4.40 7.58
C ASP A 123 -25.72 3.15 7.44
N ASN A 124 -26.31 1.95 7.45
CA ASN A 124 -25.58 0.70 7.19
C ASN A 124 -25.01 0.69 5.77
N TYR A 125 -25.83 1.00 4.76
CA TYR A 125 -25.38 1.09 3.37
C TYR A 125 -24.24 2.11 3.22
N LYS A 126 -24.42 3.34 3.77
CA LYS A 126 -23.40 4.39 3.71
C LYS A 126 -22.09 4.01 4.41
N SER A 127 -22.15 3.29 5.54
CA SER A 127 -20.96 2.76 6.17
C SER A 127 -20.19 1.81 5.23
N LYS A 128 -20.88 0.86 4.59
CA LYS A 128 -20.27 -0.11 3.66
C LYS A 128 -19.78 0.54 2.36
N GLU A 129 -20.49 1.54 1.85
CA GLU A 129 -20.05 2.35 0.71
C GLU A 129 -18.71 3.05 1.01
N TRP A 130 -18.54 3.65 2.20
CA TRP A 130 -17.28 4.26 2.61
C TRP A 130 -16.16 3.24 2.85
N ILE A 131 -16.48 2.00 3.27
CA ILE A 131 -15.51 0.91 3.31
C ILE A 131 -15.03 0.54 1.90
N MET A 132 -15.93 0.51 0.92
CA MET A 132 -15.60 0.30 -0.48
C MET A 132 -14.65 1.40 -1.00
N HIS A 133 -14.93 2.68 -0.71
CA HIS A 133 -14.02 3.79 -1.05
C HIS A 133 -12.66 3.64 -0.37
N SER A 134 -12.62 3.26 0.90
CA SER A 134 -11.38 2.95 1.62
C SER A 134 -10.57 1.85 0.93
N SER A 135 -11.22 0.74 0.52
CA SER A 135 -10.57 -0.36 -0.19
C SER A 135 -9.98 0.06 -1.54
N ARG A 136 -10.67 0.94 -2.27
CA ARG A 136 -10.16 1.53 -3.51
C ARG A 136 -8.90 2.35 -3.26
N LEU A 137 -8.91 3.19 -2.23
CA LEU A 137 -7.76 4.03 -1.86
C LEU A 137 -6.59 3.22 -1.33
N THR A 138 -6.85 2.08 -0.66
CA THR A 138 -5.83 1.09 -0.30
C THR A 138 -5.13 0.53 -1.55
N LEU A 139 -5.91 0.18 -2.60
CA LEU A 139 -5.37 -0.27 -3.89
C LEU A 139 -4.53 0.82 -4.56
N ASP A 140 -5.00 2.08 -4.56
CA ASP A 140 -4.26 3.18 -5.17
C ASP A 140 -2.95 3.47 -4.42
N ASN A 141 -2.95 3.39 -3.08
CA ASN A 141 -1.72 3.50 -2.27
C ASN A 141 -0.73 2.36 -2.52
N LEU A 142 -1.22 1.14 -2.73
CA LEU A 142 -0.39 0.00 -3.11
C LEU A 142 0.25 0.21 -4.49
N ARG A 143 -0.52 0.67 -5.48
CA ARG A 143 0.00 1.01 -6.82
C ARG A 143 1.13 2.04 -6.74
N LEU A 144 0.93 3.14 -5.98
CA LEU A 144 1.94 4.15 -5.75
C LEU A 144 3.22 3.55 -5.13
N THR A 145 3.06 2.63 -4.19
CA THR A 145 4.18 1.93 -3.54
C THR A 145 4.94 1.04 -4.53
N ILE A 146 4.24 0.25 -5.34
CA ILE A 146 4.85 -0.62 -6.36
C ILE A 146 5.59 0.21 -7.42
N ILE A 147 5.00 1.31 -7.91
CA ILE A 147 5.66 2.23 -8.84
C ILE A 147 7.00 2.72 -8.26
N SER A 148 6.99 3.17 -7.01
CA SER A 148 8.19 3.65 -6.33
C SER A 148 9.25 2.55 -6.15
N GLN A 149 8.85 1.33 -5.81
CA GLN A 149 9.76 0.19 -5.64
C GLN A 149 10.40 -0.24 -6.97
N VAL A 150 9.62 -0.28 -8.06
CA VAL A 150 10.14 -0.58 -9.41
C VAL A 150 11.13 0.49 -9.85
N ALA A 151 10.81 1.78 -9.65
CA ALA A 151 11.69 2.88 -10.02
C ALA A 151 13.00 2.88 -9.22
N ASN A 152 12.93 2.63 -7.91
CA ASN A 152 14.12 2.48 -7.06
C ASN A 152 15.00 1.32 -7.53
N SER A 153 14.41 0.14 -7.79
CA SER A 153 15.16 -1.03 -8.29
C SER A 153 15.79 -0.75 -9.66
N TYR A 154 15.07 -0.06 -10.55
CA TYR A 154 15.57 0.33 -11.87
C TYR A 154 16.79 1.23 -11.76
N PHE A 155 16.73 2.34 -11.03
CA PHE A 155 17.86 3.25 -10.86
C PHE A 155 19.02 2.63 -10.12
N ASN A 156 18.77 1.73 -9.17
CA ASN A 156 19.81 0.99 -8.48
C ASN A 156 20.55 0.04 -9.44
N ILE A 157 19.85 -0.62 -10.36
CA ILE A 157 20.47 -1.45 -11.40
C ILE A 157 21.36 -0.59 -12.32
N LEU A 158 20.90 0.59 -12.75
CA LEU A 158 21.71 1.51 -13.56
C LEU A 158 22.99 1.93 -12.82
N TYR A 159 22.87 2.28 -11.54
CA TYR A 159 24.02 2.59 -10.67
C TYR A 159 25.03 1.44 -10.60
N LEU A 160 24.54 0.21 -10.41
CA LEU A 160 25.39 -0.98 -10.30
C LEU A 160 26.05 -1.34 -11.64
N ASN A 161 25.38 -1.12 -12.78
CA ASN A 161 25.95 -1.29 -14.11
C ASN A 161 27.14 -0.34 -14.32
N ASP A 162 26.97 0.95 -14.00
CA ASP A 162 28.03 1.94 -14.13
C ASP A 162 29.19 1.68 -13.17
N SER A 163 28.87 1.26 -11.94
CA SER A 163 29.90 0.87 -10.96
C SER A 163 30.70 -0.34 -11.45
N LEU A 164 30.05 -1.36 -12.03
CA LEU A 164 30.76 -2.51 -12.62
C LEU A 164 31.60 -2.10 -13.82
N ARG A 165 31.13 -1.19 -14.66
CA ARG A 165 31.89 -0.66 -15.80
C ARG A 165 33.17 0.03 -15.31
N SER A 166 33.05 0.95 -14.35
CA SER A 166 34.20 1.64 -13.76
C SER A 166 35.20 0.69 -13.08
N LEU A 167 34.70 -0.31 -12.36
CA LEU A 167 35.56 -1.34 -11.73
C LEU A 167 36.31 -2.22 -12.75
N ARG A 168 35.65 -2.58 -13.87
CA ARG A 168 36.31 -3.35 -14.95
C ARG A 168 37.38 -2.56 -15.64
N GLU A 169 37.12 -1.30 -15.97
CA GLU A 169 38.12 -0.38 -16.54
C GLU A 169 39.32 -0.21 -15.60
N ASN A 170 39.06 -0.08 -14.29
CA ASN A 170 40.13 -0.01 -13.31
C ASN A 170 40.91 -1.33 -13.21
N LEU A 171 40.26 -2.48 -13.30
CA LEU A 171 40.92 -3.79 -13.31
C LEU A 171 41.90 -3.91 -14.50
N ASP A 172 41.49 -3.47 -15.67
CA ASP A 172 42.34 -3.51 -16.87
C ASP A 172 43.54 -2.54 -16.76
N ASN A 173 43.32 -1.35 -16.20
CA ASN A 173 44.39 -0.42 -15.89
C ASN A 173 45.37 -0.98 -14.86
N ALA A 174 44.86 -1.68 -13.81
CA ALA A 174 45.67 -2.31 -12.79
C ALA A 174 46.49 -3.48 -13.35
N LYS A 175 45.97 -4.27 -14.29
CA LYS A 175 46.70 -5.32 -14.99
C LYS A 175 47.86 -4.77 -15.86
N MET A 176 47.53 -3.70 -16.65
CA MET A 176 48.58 -3.01 -17.44
C MET A 176 49.73 -2.47 -16.56
N LEU A 177 49.39 -1.93 -15.37
CA LEU A 177 50.38 -1.44 -14.44
C LEU A 177 51.22 -2.60 -13.82
N ASP A 178 50.58 -3.73 -13.47
CA ASP A 178 51.25 -4.91 -12.97
C ASP A 178 52.27 -5.47 -13.98
N ASP A 179 51.95 -5.49 -15.27
CA ASP A 179 52.86 -5.91 -16.33
C ASP A 179 54.05 -4.94 -16.45
N ILE A 180 53.85 -3.65 -16.32
CA ILE A 180 54.95 -2.66 -16.27
C ILE A 180 55.84 -2.89 -15.07
N VAL A 181 55.26 -3.15 -13.90
CA VAL A 181 56.02 -3.45 -12.65
C VAL A 181 56.85 -4.69 -12.81
N LYS A 182 56.31 -5.77 -13.39
CA LYS A 182 57.04 -7.02 -13.66
C LYS A 182 58.24 -6.78 -14.58
N VAL A 183 58.07 -6.09 -15.69
CA VAL A 183 59.19 -5.73 -16.62
C VAL A 183 60.26 -4.88 -15.92
N LYS A 184 59.87 -3.90 -15.09
CA LYS A 184 60.83 -3.12 -14.30
C LYS A 184 61.60 -3.98 -13.29
N PHE A 185 60.93 -4.94 -12.62
CA PHE A 185 61.57 -5.85 -11.70
C PHE A 185 62.59 -6.76 -12.39
N GLU A 186 62.24 -7.33 -13.54
CA GLU A 186 63.15 -8.16 -14.34
C GLU A 186 64.40 -7.39 -14.77
N ASN A 187 64.28 -6.07 -14.96
CA ASN A 187 65.37 -5.16 -15.28
C ASN A 187 66.08 -4.59 -14.03
N GLY A 188 65.78 -5.05 -12.83
CA GLY A 188 66.37 -4.60 -11.57
C GLY A 188 65.99 -3.17 -11.14
N LYS A 189 64.90 -2.63 -11.68
CA LYS A 189 64.45 -1.24 -11.42
C LYS A 189 63.28 -1.18 -10.42
N GLU A 190 62.78 -2.30 -9.96
CA GLU A 190 61.73 -2.45 -8.95
C GLU A 190 62.01 -3.58 -7.98
N GLU A 191 61.39 -3.56 -6.82
CA GLU A 191 61.54 -4.58 -5.78
C GLU A 191 60.40 -5.62 -5.83
N LEU A 192 60.61 -6.79 -5.19
CA LEU A 192 59.57 -7.84 -5.01
C LEU A 192 58.33 -7.28 -4.30
N LEU A 193 58.49 -6.28 -3.42
CA LEU A 193 57.39 -5.60 -2.74
C LEU A 193 56.42 -4.97 -3.73
N SER A 194 56.91 -4.30 -4.75
CA SER A 194 56.08 -3.65 -5.80
C SER A 194 55.23 -4.66 -6.57
N ILE A 195 55.80 -5.85 -6.91
CA ILE A 195 55.03 -6.96 -7.52
C ILE A 195 53.89 -7.42 -6.60
N LYS A 196 54.16 -7.58 -5.30
CA LYS A 196 53.14 -8.03 -4.34
C LYS A 196 52.05 -6.99 -4.15
N GLN A 197 52.38 -5.72 -4.13
CA GLN A 197 51.43 -4.62 -4.02
C GLN A 197 50.52 -4.53 -5.26
N SER A 198 51.06 -4.62 -6.47
CA SER A 198 50.26 -4.60 -7.72
C SER A 198 49.32 -5.81 -7.81
N SER A 199 49.83 -7.03 -7.47
CA SER A 199 48.99 -8.22 -7.44
C SER A 199 47.89 -8.15 -6.40
N GLN A 200 48.13 -7.64 -5.18
CA GLN A 200 47.12 -7.45 -4.15
C GLN A 200 46.03 -6.43 -4.59
N ASN A 201 46.46 -5.36 -5.31
CA ASN A 201 45.50 -4.37 -5.84
C ASN A 201 44.57 -5.00 -6.87
N ILE A 202 45.04 -5.83 -7.79
CA ILE A 202 44.22 -6.59 -8.74
C ILE A 202 43.19 -7.44 -7.99
N LEU A 203 43.59 -8.22 -7.01
CA LEU A 203 42.70 -9.09 -6.21
C LEU A 203 41.64 -8.27 -5.46
N LYS A 204 42.02 -7.11 -4.92
CA LYS A 204 41.10 -6.19 -4.26
C LYS A 204 39.97 -5.72 -5.22
N ILE A 205 40.37 -5.30 -6.44
CA ILE A 205 39.40 -4.84 -7.46
C ILE A 205 38.49 -6.00 -7.91
N GLN A 206 39.05 -7.21 -8.11
CA GLN A 206 38.27 -8.42 -8.43
C GLN A 206 37.21 -8.73 -7.35
N ASN A 207 37.58 -8.64 -6.07
CA ASN A 207 36.63 -8.82 -4.98
C ASN A 207 35.53 -7.75 -4.96
N GLN A 208 35.84 -6.52 -5.32
CA GLN A 208 34.84 -5.45 -5.48
C GLN A 208 33.88 -5.76 -6.64
N ILE A 209 34.40 -6.23 -7.78
CA ILE A 209 33.57 -6.65 -8.92
C ILE A 209 32.60 -7.77 -8.50
N HIS A 210 33.10 -8.82 -7.82
CA HIS A 210 32.25 -9.93 -7.36
C HIS A 210 31.16 -9.47 -6.38
N SER A 211 31.49 -8.57 -5.45
CA SER A 211 30.50 -8.04 -4.51
C SER A 211 29.42 -7.20 -5.21
N THR A 212 29.83 -6.35 -6.18
CA THR A 212 28.91 -5.52 -6.96
C THR A 212 28.02 -6.36 -7.90
N GLN A 213 28.57 -7.43 -8.52
CA GLN A 213 27.81 -8.38 -9.32
C GLN A 213 26.72 -9.07 -8.47
N ARG A 214 27.06 -9.49 -7.25
CA ARG A 214 26.08 -10.09 -6.34
C ARG A 214 24.94 -9.12 -6.00
N LEU A 215 25.24 -7.85 -5.77
CA LEU A 215 24.23 -6.81 -5.53
C LEU A 215 23.35 -6.59 -6.77
N LEU A 216 23.94 -6.59 -7.96
CA LEU A 216 23.20 -6.45 -9.22
C LEU A 216 22.22 -7.61 -9.42
N GLU A 217 22.67 -8.86 -9.24
CA GLU A 217 21.78 -10.02 -9.34
C GLU A 217 20.64 -9.98 -8.31
N SER A 218 20.94 -9.58 -7.07
CA SER A 218 19.92 -9.42 -6.02
C SER A 218 18.86 -8.37 -6.40
N ASN A 219 19.26 -7.27 -7.07
CA ASN A 219 18.32 -6.25 -7.54
C ASN A 219 17.48 -6.72 -8.72
N TYR A 220 18.05 -7.50 -9.65
CA TYR A 220 17.28 -8.13 -10.73
C TYR A 220 16.24 -9.12 -10.18
N GLU A 221 16.60 -9.95 -9.17
CA GLU A 221 15.62 -10.82 -8.52
C GLU A 221 14.50 -10.03 -7.81
N SER A 222 14.83 -8.91 -7.17
CA SER A 222 13.84 -8.02 -6.56
C SER A 222 12.90 -7.42 -7.61
N LEU A 223 13.45 -6.94 -8.74
CA LEU A 223 12.68 -6.40 -9.86
C LEU A 223 11.80 -7.48 -10.52
N LYS A 224 12.32 -8.69 -10.69
CA LYS A 224 11.57 -9.86 -11.19
C LYS A 224 10.36 -10.17 -10.30
N ASN A 225 10.54 -10.14 -8.97
CA ASN A 225 9.44 -10.34 -8.03
C ASN A 225 8.33 -9.27 -8.16
N LEU A 226 8.70 -8.02 -8.47
CA LEU A 226 7.74 -6.94 -8.66
C LEU A 226 7.02 -7.01 -10.00
N THR A 227 7.74 -7.36 -11.09
CA THR A 227 7.27 -7.22 -12.48
C THR A 227 6.84 -8.53 -13.13
N ARG A 228 7.25 -9.67 -12.56
CA ARG A 228 7.18 -11.01 -13.16
C ARG A 228 7.85 -11.10 -14.53
N SER A 229 8.93 -10.33 -14.73
CA SER A 229 9.71 -10.27 -15.97
C SER A 229 11.18 -10.56 -15.70
N ASP A 230 11.80 -11.36 -16.56
CA ASP A 230 13.24 -11.65 -16.56
C ASP A 230 14.03 -10.65 -17.45
N LYS A 231 13.43 -9.51 -17.82
CA LYS A 231 14.06 -8.52 -18.70
C LYS A 231 15.31 -7.93 -18.03
N ARG A 232 16.45 -8.01 -18.74
CA ARG A 232 17.72 -7.41 -18.32
C ARG A 232 18.05 -6.21 -19.21
N PHE A 233 18.80 -5.25 -18.65
CA PHE A 233 19.23 -4.03 -19.31
C PHE A 233 20.61 -3.60 -18.82
N ASP A 234 21.55 -4.54 -18.87
CA ASP A 234 22.92 -4.40 -18.34
C ASP A 234 23.73 -3.27 -19.05
N GLU A 235 23.29 -2.81 -20.21
CA GLU A 235 23.96 -1.73 -20.96
C GLU A 235 23.45 -0.32 -20.65
N LEU A 236 22.31 -0.22 -19.92
CA LEU A 236 21.78 1.08 -19.54
C LEU A 236 22.61 1.72 -18.42
N SER A 237 22.63 3.04 -18.38
CA SER A 237 23.46 3.87 -17.52
C SER A 237 22.65 4.96 -16.83
N LEU A 238 23.07 5.39 -15.64
CA LEU A 238 22.56 6.58 -14.98
C LEU A 238 22.84 7.88 -15.73
N ASP A 239 23.85 7.92 -16.63
CA ASP A 239 24.20 9.14 -17.35
C ASP A 239 23.06 9.66 -18.23
N GLY A 240 22.21 8.76 -18.73
CA GLY A 240 20.99 9.09 -19.49
C GLY A 240 19.79 9.52 -18.64
N VAL A 241 19.92 9.61 -17.32
CA VAL A 241 18.84 10.00 -16.42
C VAL A 241 19.04 11.42 -15.92
N GLU A 242 18.06 12.28 -16.22
CA GLU A 242 18.01 13.66 -15.74
C GLU A 242 17.19 13.74 -14.44
N PHE A 243 17.56 14.70 -13.58
CA PHE A 243 16.78 15.02 -12.39
C PHE A 243 15.54 15.84 -12.78
N ILE A 244 14.40 15.49 -12.20
CA ILE A 244 13.16 16.28 -12.36
C ILE A 244 13.28 17.59 -11.58
N GLY A 245 13.86 17.53 -10.39
CA GLY A 245 14.06 18.65 -9.47
C GLY A 245 12.88 18.88 -8.51
N ILE A 246 13.20 19.16 -7.25
CA ILE A 246 12.23 19.52 -6.23
C ILE A 246 12.42 20.98 -5.86
N SER A 247 11.39 21.83 -6.04
CA SER A 247 11.50 23.26 -5.78
C SER A 247 10.98 23.67 -4.40
N GLN A 248 9.71 23.35 -4.09
CA GLN A 248 9.01 23.73 -2.87
C GLN A 248 8.03 22.66 -2.47
N PHE A 249 7.69 22.58 -1.19
CA PHE A 249 6.61 21.76 -0.66
C PHE A 249 5.38 22.64 -0.43
N ASP A 250 4.22 22.23 -1.00
CA ASP A 250 2.92 22.79 -0.70
C ASP A 250 2.07 21.75 0.06
N VAL A 251 1.55 22.15 1.21
CA VAL A 251 0.66 21.28 2.02
C VAL A 251 -0.60 20.89 1.24
N GLY A 252 -1.05 21.73 0.30
CA GLY A 252 -2.18 21.44 -0.59
C GLY A 252 -1.98 20.19 -1.45
N GLU A 253 -0.74 19.84 -1.82
CA GLU A 253 -0.42 18.63 -2.60
C GLU A 253 -0.77 17.34 -1.86
N LEU A 254 -0.84 17.39 -0.52
CA LEU A 254 -1.19 16.22 0.29
C LEU A 254 -2.66 15.76 0.13
N SER A 255 -3.54 16.60 -0.44
CA SER A 255 -4.92 16.21 -0.73
C SER A 255 -5.02 15.02 -1.67
N ASN A 256 -4.04 14.84 -2.57
CA ASN A 256 -3.98 13.76 -3.53
C ASN A 256 -3.54 12.41 -2.91
N ARG A 257 -3.01 12.41 -1.68
CA ARG A 257 -2.46 11.21 -1.04
C ARG A 257 -3.54 10.15 -0.76
N PRO A 258 -3.39 8.94 -1.32
CA PRO A 258 -4.37 7.88 -1.11
C PRO A 258 -4.49 7.45 0.35
N ASP A 259 -3.40 7.46 1.13
CA ASP A 259 -3.40 7.06 2.54
C ASP A 259 -4.15 8.07 3.45
N ILE A 260 -4.08 9.37 3.13
CA ILE A 260 -4.87 10.40 3.82
C ILE A 260 -6.35 10.25 3.47
N ASN A 261 -6.67 10.11 2.19
CA ASN A 261 -8.04 9.91 1.71
C ASN A 261 -8.64 8.60 2.24
N GLU A 262 -7.84 7.52 2.36
CA GLU A 262 -8.23 6.27 2.99
C GLU A 262 -8.61 6.46 4.47
N ALA A 263 -7.81 7.23 5.21
CA ALA A 263 -8.12 7.54 6.61
C ALA A 263 -9.41 8.36 6.74
N VAL A 264 -9.69 9.30 5.81
CA VAL A 264 -10.95 10.04 5.72
C VAL A 264 -12.12 9.09 5.43
N ALA A 265 -11.98 8.18 4.45
CA ALA A 265 -13.01 7.21 4.12
C ALA A 265 -13.36 6.29 5.30
N LYS A 266 -12.36 5.81 6.04
CA LYS A 266 -12.55 5.03 7.28
C LYS A 266 -13.27 5.84 8.35
N LEU A 267 -12.94 7.12 8.49
CA LEU A 267 -13.58 8.00 9.46
C LEU A 267 -15.06 8.24 9.09
N ASN A 268 -15.36 8.47 7.82
CA ASN A 268 -16.73 8.59 7.30
C ASN A 268 -17.53 7.29 7.55
N SER A 269 -16.96 6.13 7.25
CA SER A 269 -17.60 4.83 7.53
C SER A 269 -17.95 4.71 9.02
N SER A 270 -16.99 4.97 9.91
CA SER A 270 -17.19 4.85 11.34
C SER A 270 -18.19 5.86 11.90
N PHE A 271 -18.30 7.04 11.30
CA PHE A 271 -19.35 7.99 11.64
C PHE A 271 -20.76 7.44 11.34
N TYR A 272 -20.93 6.78 10.18
CA TYR A 272 -22.20 6.12 9.85
C TYR A 272 -22.47 4.91 10.74
N GLU A 273 -21.43 4.13 11.15
CA GLU A 273 -21.57 3.05 12.13
C GLU A 273 -22.00 3.58 13.51
N TYR A 274 -21.44 4.71 13.94
CA TYR A 274 -21.91 5.35 15.16
C TYR A 274 -23.38 5.78 15.07
N ARG A 275 -23.81 6.40 13.98
CA ARG A 275 -25.21 6.75 13.74
C ARG A 275 -26.11 5.51 13.71
N LEU A 276 -25.67 4.44 13.04
CA LEU A 276 -26.37 3.18 13.00
C LEU A 276 -26.58 2.61 14.41
N SER A 277 -25.54 2.58 15.24
CA SER A 277 -25.64 2.09 16.63
C SER A 277 -26.61 2.90 17.50
N GLN A 278 -26.76 4.20 17.25
CA GLN A 278 -27.77 5.03 17.90
C GLN A 278 -29.19 4.66 17.48
N LYS A 279 -29.37 4.37 16.18
CA LYS A 279 -30.67 3.97 15.60
C LYS A 279 -31.09 2.56 15.99
N GLU A 280 -30.16 1.70 16.42
CA GLU A 280 -30.47 0.38 16.98
C GLU A 280 -31.30 0.43 18.27
N LEU A 281 -31.37 1.58 18.95
CA LEU A 281 -32.30 1.80 20.07
C LEU A 281 -33.74 2.03 19.60
N LEU A 282 -33.96 2.42 18.35
CA LEU A 282 -35.27 2.80 17.84
C LEU A 282 -36.07 1.56 17.41
N PRO A 283 -37.41 1.60 17.53
CA PRO A 283 -38.26 0.52 17.04
C PRO A 283 -38.06 0.27 15.55
N SER A 284 -38.14 -0.98 15.10
CA SER A 284 -38.24 -1.30 13.68
C SER A 284 -39.62 -1.87 13.34
N LEU A 285 -40.10 -1.55 12.12
CA LEU A 285 -41.36 -2.01 11.56
C LEU A 285 -41.09 -2.87 10.34
N SER A 286 -41.51 -4.12 10.38
CA SER A 286 -41.43 -5.03 9.25
C SER A 286 -42.81 -5.47 8.79
N LEU A 287 -42.98 -5.52 7.47
CA LEU A 287 -44.15 -6.07 6.80
C LEU A 287 -43.78 -7.42 6.19
N GLY A 288 -44.64 -8.40 6.35
CA GLY A 288 -44.42 -9.73 5.80
C GLY A 288 -45.67 -10.30 5.16
N ALA A 289 -45.48 -11.20 4.22
CA ALA A 289 -46.50 -12.08 3.68
C ALA A 289 -45.94 -13.49 3.61
N ASN A 290 -46.78 -14.49 3.89
CA ASN A 290 -46.37 -15.87 3.78
C ASN A 290 -47.44 -16.71 3.11
N LEU A 291 -47.00 -17.64 2.27
CA LEU A 291 -47.77 -18.73 1.75
C LEU A 291 -47.27 -20.00 2.44
N SER A 292 -48.17 -20.78 3.02
CA SER A 292 -47.79 -22.01 3.73
C SER A 292 -48.80 -23.10 3.56
N ASP A 293 -48.35 -24.34 3.74
CA ASP A 293 -49.19 -25.50 3.86
C ASP A 293 -48.58 -26.50 4.82
N SER A 294 -49.42 -27.37 5.40
CA SER A 294 -49.01 -28.44 6.29
C SER A 294 -49.94 -29.62 6.16
N ASP A 295 -49.43 -30.76 5.69
CA ASP A 295 -50.21 -31.99 5.49
C ASP A 295 -49.44 -33.20 6.00
N LYS A 296 -50.18 -34.34 6.21
CA LYS A 296 -49.59 -35.62 6.57
C LYS A 296 -48.87 -36.29 5.40
N GLU A 297 -49.28 -35.97 4.19
CA GLU A 297 -48.66 -36.45 2.96
C GLU A 297 -47.75 -35.35 2.37
N PHE A 298 -46.51 -35.71 2.03
CA PHE A 298 -45.54 -34.79 1.48
C PHE A 298 -46.04 -34.09 0.18
N LYS A 299 -46.78 -34.81 -0.65
CA LYS A 299 -47.32 -34.28 -1.91
C LYS A 299 -48.26 -33.09 -1.71
N ASN A 300 -49.12 -33.17 -0.70
CA ASN A 300 -50.14 -32.16 -0.44
C ASN A 300 -49.57 -30.93 0.31
N SER A 301 -48.39 -31.03 0.91
CA SER A 301 -47.77 -29.92 1.62
C SER A 301 -47.31 -28.77 0.71
N PHE A 302 -47.48 -28.87 -0.61
CA PHE A 302 -47.18 -27.83 -1.60
C PHE A 302 -48.43 -27.18 -2.23
N ASP A 303 -49.62 -27.42 -1.70
CA ASP A 303 -50.86 -26.82 -2.21
C ASP A 303 -51.02 -25.34 -1.82
N PHE A 304 -50.19 -24.85 -0.89
CA PHE A 304 -50.14 -23.46 -0.40
C PHE A 304 -51.51 -22.89 -0.05
N ASN A 305 -52.26 -23.62 0.71
CA ASN A 305 -53.66 -23.31 1.04
C ASN A 305 -53.83 -22.15 2.05
N GLN A 306 -52.73 -21.67 2.65
CA GLN A 306 -52.78 -20.62 3.66
C GLN A 306 -51.97 -19.39 3.20
N LEU A 307 -52.66 -18.24 3.07
CA LEU A 307 -52.05 -16.94 2.86
C LEU A 307 -52.11 -16.14 4.15
N GLY A 308 -50.98 -15.72 4.70
CA GLY A 308 -50.89 -14.89 5.88
C GLY A 308 -50.21 -13.56 5.62
N GLY A 309 -50.66 -12.51 6.28
CA GLY A 309 -49.99 -11.19 6.36
C GLY A 309 -49.48 -10.96 7.78
N VAL A 310 -48.28 -10.42 7.93
CA VAL A 310 -47.65 -10.17 9.23
C VAL A 310 -47.15 -8.73 9.28
N VAL A 311 -47.48 -8.03 10.38
CA VAL A 311 -46.89 -6.73 10.73
C VAL A 311 -46.16 -6.92 12.04
N SER A 312 -44.86 -6.72 12.03
CA SER A 312 -44.01 -6.94 13.20
C SER A 312 -43.39 -5.65 13.69
N PHE A 313 -43.49 -5.38 14.98
CA PHE A 313 -42.76 -4.29 15.65
C PHE A 313 -41.69 -4.89 16.54
N SER A 314 -40.44 -4.54 16.30
CA SER A 314 -39.36 -4.84 17.21
C SER A 314 -39.12 -3.66 18.15
N LEU A 315 -38.86 -3.94 19.43
CA LEU A 315 -38.66 -2.94 20.49
C LEU A 315 -37.28 -3.12 21.16
N PRO A 316 -36.17 -2.80 20.45
CA PRO A 316 -34.80 -3.08 20.91
C PRO A 316 -34.43 -2.32 22.18
N PHE A 317 -35.04 -1.18 22.45
CA PHE A 317 -34.80 -0.37 23.64
C PHE A 317 -35.05 -1.11 24.96
N LEU A 318 -35.71 -2.26 24.95
CA LEU A 318 -35.84 -3.12 26.13
C LEU A 318 -34.47 -3.66 26.60
N ASP A 319 -33.49 -3.75 25.69
CA ASP A 319 -32.08 -4.12 26.00
C ASP A 319 -31.19 -2.88 26.11
N TYR A 320 -31.72 -1.79 26.71
CA TYR A 320 -31.11 -0.47 26.79
C TYR A 320 -29.64 -0.48 27.25
N PHE A 321 -29.35 -1.22 28.33
CA PHE A 321 -28.01 -1.23 28.93
C PHE A 321 -26.95 -1.82 28.00
N LYS A 322 -27.31 -2.83 27.21
CA LYS A 322 -26.45 -3.45 26.21
C LYS A 322 -26.24 -2.50 25.05
N LEU A 323 -27.29 -1.98 24.46
CA LEU A 323 -27.24 -1.07 23.32
C LEU A 323 -26.50 0.24 23.64
N LYS A 324 -26.65 0.78 24.85
CA LYS A 324 -25.88 1.93 25.31
C LYS A 324 -24.38 1.67 25.33
N LYS A 325 -23.93 0.44 25.67
CA LYS A 325 -22.53 0.05 25.58
C LYS A 325 -22.06 -0.04 24.13
N HIS A 326 -22.88 -0.57 23.22
CA HIS A 326 -22.57 -0.62 21.79
C HIS A 326 -22.38 0.79 21.21
N ILE A 327 -23.29 1.72 21.51
CA ILE A 327 -23.12 3.13 21.12
C ILE A 327 -21.81 3.71 21.65
N LYS A 328 -21.46 3.41 22.91
CA LYS A 328 -20.20 3.91 23.49
C LYS A 328 -18.96 3.30 22.81
N ILE A 329 -19.02 2.02 22.43
CA ILE A 329 -17.95 1.36 21.67
C ILE A 329 -17.78 2.06 20.31
N SER A 330 -18.87 2.28 19.57
CA SER A 330 -18.83 2.94 18.25
C SER A 330 -18.30 4.39 18.36
N GLU A 331 -18.66 5.13 19.42
CA GLU A 331 -18.09 6.47 19.70
C GLU A 331 -16.56 6.40 19.91
N LEU A 332 -16.09 5.42 20.68
CA LEU A 332 -14.66 5.24 20.94
C LEU A 332 -13.89 4.83 19.69
N GLU A 333 -14.45 3.95 18.85
CA GLU A 333 -13.86 3.57 17.56
C GLU A 333 -13.76 4.77 16.60
N PHE A 334 -14.79 5.62 16.53
CA PHE A 334 -14.73 6.86 15.78
C PHE A 334 -13.59 7.77 16.27
N ASN A 335 -13.49 7.98 17.58
CA ASN A 335 -12.42 8.81 18.15
C ASN A 335 -11.02 8.23 17.90
N LYS A 336 -10.88 6.90 17.94
CA LYS A 336 -9.64 6.20 17.60
C LYS A 336 -9.23 6.46 16.14
N LEU A 337 -10.17 6.39 15.22
CA LEU A 337 -9.92 6.68 13.79
C LEU A 337 -9.61 8.16 13.56
N LYS A 338 -10.22 9.08 14.31
CA LYS A 338 -9.86 10.50 14.28
C LYS A 338 -8.38 10.73 14.63
N PHE A 339 -7.90 10.12 15.72
CA PHE A 339 -6.47 10.18 16.08
C PHE A 339 -5.58 9.50 15.02
N SER A 340 -6.05 8.41 14.40
CA SER A 340 -5.31 7.76 13.30
C SER A 340 -5.17 8.69 12.10
N TYR A 341 -6.24 9.36 11.69
CA TYR A 341 -6.22 10.37 10.62
C TYR A 341 -5.23 11.52 10.92
N GLU A 342 -5.29 12.10 12.15
CA GLU A 342 -4.36 13.15 12.56
C GLU A 342 -2.91 12.69 12.52
N LYS A 343 -2.64 11.44 12.93
CA LYS A 343 -1.31 10.83 12.87
C LYS A 343 -0.85 10.66 11.41
N THR A 344 -1.71 10.14 10.53
CA THR A 344 -1.40 9.97 9.11
C THR A 344 -1.04 11.31 8.46
N LEU A 345 -1.84 12.35 8.72
CA LEU A 345 -1.58 13.70 8.20
C LEU A 345 -0.23 14.26 8.68
N LYS A 346 0.05 14.15 9.98
CA LYS A 346 1.34 14.61 10.54
C LYS A 346 2.53 13.85 9.95
N ASN A 347 2.38 12.54 9.79
CA ASN A 347 3.43 11.71 9.17
C ASN A 347 3.67 12.12 7.72
N ALA A 348 2.62 12.38 6.95
CA ALA A 348 2.72 12.82 5.56
C ALA A 348 3.46 14.16 5.43
N ILE A 349 3.14 15.15 6.27
CA ILE A 349 3.84 16.44 6.30
C ILE A 349 5.33 16.23 6.64
N ASN A 350 5.62 15.47 7.69
CA ASN A 350 7.01 15.23 8.12
C ASN A 350 7.82 14.47 7.06
N GLU A 351 7.19 13.50 6.39
CA GLU A 351 7.79 12.72 5.31
C GLU A 351 8.16 13.61 4.12
N SER A 352 7.24 14.45 3.67
CA SER A 352 7.47 15.38 2.55
C SER A 352 8.58 16.41 2.85
N LEU A 353 8.56 17.00 4.05
CA LEU A 353 9.59 17.92 4.48
C LEU A 353 10.96 17.26 4.63
N LYS A 354 10.99 16.01 5.11
CA LYS A 354 12.22 15.21 5.24
C LYS A 354 12.87 14.99 3.87
N TYR A 355 12.11 14.54 2.87
CA TYR A 355 12.66 14.25 1.55
C TYR A 355 13.05 15.53 0.78
N LEU A 356 12.33 16.64 0.99
CA LEU A 356 12.77 17.94 0.49
C LEU A 356 14.14 18.34 1.06
N LEU A 357 14.34 18.18 2.37
CA LEU A 357 15.62 18.47 3.03
C LEU A 357 16.74 17.54 2.56
N PHE A 358 16.45 16.24 2.41
CA PHE A 358 17.41 15.25 1.91
C PHE A 358 17.85 15.60 0.51
N TYR A 359 16.91 15.86 -0.40
CA TYR A 359 17.21 16.28 -1.76
C TYR A 359 18.13 17.52 -1.81
N GLN A 360 17.85 18.55 -1.01
CA GLN A 360 18.68 19.76 -0.98
C GLN A 360 20.10 19.48 -0.48
N THR A 361 20.23 18.63 0.56
CA THR A 361 21.53 18.26 1.14
C THR A 361 22.33 17.38 0.17
N ASP A 362 21.67 16.40 -0.42
CA ASP A 362 22.28 15.43 -1.33
C ASP A 362 22.64 16.05 -2.68
N LYS A 363 21.90 17.07 -3.12
CA LYS A 363 22.28 17.88 -4.27
C LYS A 363 23.59 18.63 -4.06
N ALA A 364 23.76 19.25 -2.89
CA ALA A 364 25.02 19.93 -2.55
C ALA A 364 26.17 18.92 -2.41
N THR A 365 25.92 17.73 -1.86
CA THR A 365 26.92 16.66 -1.76
C THR A 365 27.32 16.14 -3.15
N TYR A 366 26.34 15.93 -4.04
CA TYR A 366 26.61 15.52 -5.42
C TYR A 366 27.51 16.51 -6.15
N ASP A 367 27.24 17.82 -6.06
CA ASP A 367 28.03 18.87 -6.69
C ASP A 367 29.47 18.87 -6.15
N ASN A 368 29.66 18.68 -4.83
CA ASN A 368 31.00 18.54 -4.23
C ASN A 368 31.74 17.28 -4.71
N LEU A 369 31.07 16.13 -4.75
CA LEU A 369 31.68 14.88 -5.23
C LEU A 369 32.05 14.92 -6.70
N ALA A 370 31.31 15.65 -7.52
CA ALA A 370 31.67 15.87 -8.95
C ALA A 370 32.98 16.61 -9.08
N ILE A 371 33.22 17.66 -8.28
CA ILE A 371 34.48 18.40 -8.24
C ILE A 371 35.60 17.48 -7.74
N MET A 372 35.38 16.75 -6.64
CA MET A 372 36.37 15.82 -6.06
C MET A 372 36.80 14.74 -7.06
N ALA A 373 35.86 14.12 -7.77
CA ALA A 373 36.17 13.11 -8.79
C ALA A 373 37.00 13.69 -9.95
N SER A 374 36.67 14.91 -10.41
CA SER A 374 37.43 15.62 -11.43
C SER A 374 38.89 15.92 -10.98
N ASP A 375 39.05 16.40 -9.75
CA ASP A 375 40.36 16.70 -9.21
C ASP A 375 41.19 15.43 -8.95
N GLN A 376 40.55 14.34 -8.49
CA GLN A 376 41.25 13.08 -8.32
C GLN A 376 41.76 12.48 -9.64
N ALA A 377 41.01 12.68 -10.76
CA ALA A 377 41.49 12.27 -12.08
C ALA A 377 42.76 13.03 -12.49
N LYS A 378 42.86 14.34 -12.19
CA LYS A 378 44.07 15.12 -12.41
C LYS A 378 45.23 14.62 -11.53
N ILE A 379 44.97 14.31 -10.25
CA ILE A 379 45.97 13.77 -9.33
C ILE A 379 46.54 12.46 -9.86
N VAL A 380 45.71 11.55 -10.36
CA VAL A 380 46.17 10.29 -10.98
C VAL A 380 47.07 10.57 -12.19
N ALA A 381 46.71 11.51 -13.05
CA ALA A 381 47.51 11.87 -14.20
C ALA A 381 48.91 12.38 -13.79
N ILE A 382 49.01 13.21 -12.73
CA ILE A 382 50.29 13.73 -12.20
C ILE A 382 51.12 12.58 -11.62
N TYR A 383 50.56 11.69 -10.79
CA TYR A 383 51.32 10.58 -10.21
C TYR A 383 51.75 9.55 -11.25
N LYS A 384 50.94 9.34 -12.30
CA LYS A 384 51.34 8.51 -13.45
C LYS A 384 52.56 9.03 -14.17
N SER A 385 52.66 10.38 -14.42
CA SER A 385 53.82 11.03 -15.00
C SER A 385 55.06 10.86 -14.10
N LYS A 386 54.91 11.22 -12.80
CA LYS A 386 56.00 11.14 -11.82
C LYS A 386 56.53 9.72 -11.66
N TYR A 387 55.68 8.69 -11.63
CA TYR A 387 56.08 7.28 -11.56
C TYR A 387 56.84 6.84 -12.81
N ASN A 388 56.44 7.27 -13.99
CA ASN A 388 57.13 7.00 -15.24
C ASN A 388 58.52 7.65 -15.29
N GLU A 389 58.65 8.85 -14.72
CA GLU A 389 59.92 9.59 -14.58
C GLU A 389 60.81 9.11 -13.44
N GLY A 390 60.32 8.17 -12.59
CA GLY A 390 61.06 7.64 -11.42
C GLY A 390 61.07 8.59 -10.22
N SER A 391 60.21 9.63 -10.18
CA SER A 391 60.12 10.66 -9.13
C SER A 391 58.99 10.40 -8.11
N ALA A 392 58.20 9.35 -8.29
CA ALA A 392 57.21 8.83 -7.31
C ALA A 392 57.29 7.29 -7.21
N GLU A 393 56.85 6.76 -6.05
CA GLU A 393 56.78 5.35 -5.82
C GLU A 393 55.52 4.73 -6.44
N LEU A 394 55.55 3.41 -6.72
CA LEU A 394 54.39 2.66 -7.18
C LEU A 394 53.20 2.81 -6.17
N LYS A 395 53.49 2.80 -4.88
CA LYS A 395 52.51 2.95 -3.81
C LYS A 395 51.68 4.23 -4.00
N ASP A 396 52.32 5.35 -4.28
CA ASP A 396 51.64 6.65 -4.45
C ASP A 396 50.66 6.66 -5.65
N LEU A 397 51.08 6.02 -6.76
CA LEU A 397 50.26 5.86 -7.94
C LEU A 397 49.05 4.94 -7.66
N LEU A 398 49.29 3.77 -6.99
CA LEU A 398 48.19 2.85 -6.63
C LEU A 398 47.16 3.52 -5.68
N GLU A 399 47.66 4.31 -4.72
CA GLU A 399 46.80 5.02 -3.77
C GLU A 399 45.97 6.09 -4.52
N ALA A 400 46.58 6.87 -5.43
CA ALA A 400 45.86 7.85 -6.24
C ALA A 400 44.78 7.17 -7.13
N GLN A 401 45.09 6.03 -7.77
CA GLN A 401 44.14 5.27 -8.57
C GLN A 401 42.97 4.74 -7.72
N ASN A 402 43.25 4.16 -6.55
CA ASN A 402 42.20 3.68 -5.64
C ASN A 402 41.27 4.80 -5.15
N ASN A 403 41.87 6.00 -4.89
CA ASN A 403 41.09 7.17 -4.50
C ASN A 403 40.19 7.67 -5.64
N LEU A 404 40.67 7.65 -6.90
CA LEU A 404 39.86 8.01 -8.07
C LEU A 404 38.65 7.08 -8.21
N ILE A 405 38.86 5.76 -8.16
CA ILE A 405 37.73 4.80 -8.24
C ILE A 405 36.75 4.99 -7.11
N SER A 406 37.24 5.20 -5.89
CA SER A 406 36.36 5.48 -4.75
C SER A 406 35.56 6.75 -4.94
N ALA A 407 36.15 7.82 -5.48
CA ALA A 407 35.47 9.08 -5.79
C ALA A 407 34.41 8.90 -6.89
N GLN A 408 34.72 8.16 -7.95
CA GLN A 408 33.78 7.87 -9.05
C GLN A 408 32.59 7.06 -8.56
N ILE A 409 32.82 5.98 -7.81
CA ILE A 409 31.74 5.14 -7.26
C ILE A 409 30.88 5.95 -6.26
N SER A 410 31.51 6.82 -5.45
CA SER A 410 30.78 7.70 -4.52
C SER A 410 29.91 8.70 -5.27
N LEU A 411 30.37 9.26 -6.38
CA LEU A 411 29.60 10.17 -7.24
C LEU A 411 28.40 9.46 -7.88
N LEU A 412 28.60 8.23 -8.41
CA LEU A 412 27.51 7.41 -8.97
C LEU A 412 26.49 7.06 -7.92
N ASN A 413 26.94 6.67 -6.71
CA ASN A 413 26.05 6.39 -5.59
C ASN A 413 25.24 7.63 -5.20
N GLN A 414 25.89 8.80 -5.10
CA GLN A 414 25.21 10.04 -4.75
C GLN A 414 24.18 10.46 -5.82
N LYS A 415 24.47 10.21 -7.11
CA LYS A 415 23.47 10.41 -8.19
C LYS A 415 22.25 9.51 -7.99
N PHE A 416 22.47 8.24 -7.64
CA PHE A 416 21.38 7.29 -7.32
C PHE A 416 20.58 7.75 -6.09
N GLU A 417 21.24 8.13 -4.99
CA GLU A 417 20.56 8.61 -3.78
C GLU A 417 19.73 9.86 -4.07
N LEU A 418 20.22 10.80 -4.85
CA LEU A 418 19.49 12.01 -5.23
C LEU A 418 18.24 11.68 -6.07
N LEU A 419 18.33 10.72 -7.01
CA LEU A 419 17.17 10.21 -7.74
C LEU A 419 16.17 9.52 -6.79
N ASN A 420 16.66 8.77 -5.81
CA ASN A 420 15.82 8.12 -4.80
C ASN A 420 15.10 9.11 -3.88
N ASP A 421 15.72 10.24 -3.57
CA ASP A 421 15.09 11.34 -2.85
C ASP A 421 13.96 11.97 -3.67
N GLU A 422 14.16 12.19 -4.99
CA GLU A 422 13.10 12.64 -5.89
C GLU A 422 11.94 11.65 -5.94
N LEU A 423 12.21 10.35 -6.13
CA LEU A 423 11.20 9.29 -6.09
C LEU A 423 10.39 9.31 -4.78
N SER A 424 11.11 9.40 -3.66
CA SER A 424 10.52 9.38 -2.33
C SER A 424 9.68 10.64 -2.06
N TYR A 425 10.13 11.80 -2.55
CA TYR A 425 9.38 13.05 -2.46
C TYR A 425 8.08 12.98 -3.29
N TYR A 426 8.17 12.59 -4.58
CA TYR A 426 7.00 12.49 -5.45
C TYR A 426 6.01 11.44 -4.96
N LYS A 427 6.48 10.33 -4.38
CA LYS A 427 5.63 9.39 -3.65
C LYS A 427 4.97 10.06 -2.45
N ALA A 428 5.72 10.84 -1.67
CA ALA A 428 5.23 11.46 -0.44
C ALA A 428 4.17 12.54 -0.69
N ILE A 429 4.16 13.20 -1.85
CA ILE A 429 3.11 14.14 -2.24
C ILE A 429 2.05 13.51 -3.16
N ALA A 430 2.23 12.25 -3.56
CA ALA A 430 1.38 11.52 -4.50
C ALA A 430 1.12 12.30 -5.80
N LYS A 431 2.18 12.87 -6.39
CA LYS A 431 2.10 13.69 -7.61
C LYS A 431 1.68 12.89 -8.85
#